data_6b898fbd0226caa0ebf3b235eac87156
#
_entry.id   6b898fbd0226caa0ebf3b235eac87156
#
_cell.length_a   1.000
_cell.length_b   1.000
_cell.length_c   1.000
_cell.angle_alpha   90.00
_cell.angle_beta   90.00
_cell.angle_gamma   90.00
#
_symmetry.space_group_name_H-M   'P 1'
#
loop_
_entity.id
_entity.type
_entity.pdbx_description
1 polymer ?
#
loop_
_entity_poly.entity_id
_entity_poly.type
_entity_poly.pdbx_seq_one_letter_code
_entity_poly.pdbx_strand_id
1 'polypeptide(L)'
;MNFIRDLLNENNIILKAKAFNKEEAVRLAAEPLLKDGSITEEYVKDILEKINDLGPYMAIMPEVVIAHSRPGDYVLKDCISMLTLENPVEFGHEDNDPIEIIFVIGAKEN
;
A
#
# COMPACT_ATOMS: atom_id res chain seq x y z
N MET A 1 -0.55 12.73 18.96
CA MET A 1 -0.89 12.78 17.54
C MET A 1 -1.31 11.39 17.06
N ASN A 2 -2.40 11.32 16.35
CA ASN A 2 -2.83 10.06 15.76
C ASN A 2 -2.36 10.03 14.31
N PHE A 3 -1.38 9.19 14.03
CA PHE A 3 -0.76 9.06 12.71
C PHE A 3 -1.80 8.82 11.61
N ILE A 4 -2.68 7.85 11.81
CA ILE A 4 -3.68 7.50 10.80
C ILE A 4 -4.68 8.62 10.58
N ARG A 5 -5.18 9.21 11.66
CA ARG A 5 -6.14 10.30 11.56
C ARG A 5 -5.57 11.50 10.81
N ASP A 6 -4.31 11.83 11.06
CA ASP A 6 -3.68 13.01 10.47
C ASP A 6 -3.30 12.80 9.01
N LEU A 7 -2.97 11.58 8.62
CA LEU A 7 -2.44 11.30 7.28
C LEU A 7 -3.46 10.70 6.32
N LEU A 8 -4.46 9.98 6.81
CA LEU A 8 -5.46 9.34 5.96
C LEU A 8 -6.69 10.24 5.82
N ASN A 9 -7.01 10.62 4.60
CA ASN A 9 -8.16 11.47 4.30
C ASN A 9 -8.80 11.03 2.98
N GLU A 10 -9.91 11.67 2.62
CA GLU A 10 -10.65 11.27 1.42
C GLU A 10 -9.85 11.33 0.11
N ASN A 11 -8.80 12.14 0.06
CA ASN A 11 -7.99 12.27 -1.15
C ASN A 11 -7.06 11.07 -1.36
N ASN A 12 -6.77 10.31 -0.30
CA ASN A 12 -5.91 9.14 -0.39
C ASN A 12 -6.60 7.84 0.00
N ILE A 13 -7.94 7.82 -0.09
CA ILE A 13 -8.75 6.63 0.06
C ILE A 13 -9.42 6.33 -1.27
N ILE A 14 -9.24 5.11 -1.78
CA ILE A 14 -9.86 4.65 -3.03
C ILE A 14 -10.74 3.45 -2.69
N LEU A 15 -12.03 3.52 -3.00
CA LEU A 15 -12.98 2.46 -2.67
C LEU A 15 -13.38 1.68 -3.90
N LYS A 16 -13.51 0.37 -3.76
CA LYS A 16 -14.00 -0.56 -4.78
C LYS A 16 -13.23 -0.47 -6.10
N ALA A 17 -11.90 -0.43 -5.98
CA ALA A 17 -11.03 -0.42 -7.14
C ALA A 17 -11.01 -1.80 -7.81
N LYS A 18 -10.71 -1.82 -9.09
CA LYS A 18 -10.56 -3.06 -9.86
C LYS A 18 -9.10 -3.28 -10.19
N ALA A 19 -8.57 -4.42 -9.80
CA ALA A 19 -7.19 -4.80 -10.10
C ALA A 19 -7.14 -6.29 -10.43
N PHE A 20 -6.27 -6.67 -11.35
CA PHE A 20 -6.16 -8.06 -11.78
C PHE A 20 -5.22 -8.88 -10.91
N ASN A 21 -4.28 -8.21 -10.24
CA ASN A 21 -3.27 -8.90 -9.45
C ASN A 21 -2.75 -7.98 -8.34
N LYS A 22 -1.88 -8.53 -7.50
CA LYS A 22 -1.35 -7.81 -6.34
C LYS A 22 -0.51 -6.59 -6.73
N GLU A 23 0.26 -6.68 -7.80
CA GLU A 23 1.11 -5.57 -8.25
C GLU A 23 0.26 -4.39 -8.69
N GLU A 24 -0.77 -4.65 -9.48
CA GLU A 24 -1.68 -3.60 -9.94
C GLU A 24 -2.44 -2.97 -8.77
N ALA A 25 -2.89 -3.80 -7.84
CA ALA A 25 -3.62 -3.32 -6.66
C ALA A 25 -2.77 -2.37 -5.82
N VAL A 26 -1.51 -2.74 -5.58
CA VAL A 26 -0.60 -1.89 -4.80
C VAL A 26 -0.27 -0.60 -5.55
N ARG A 27 -0.06 -0.68 -6.86
CA ARG A 27 0.22 0.52 -7.65
C ARG A 27 -0.95 1.49 -7.60
N LEU A 28 -2.17 0.99 -7.72
CA LEU A 28 -3.36 1.83 -7.60
C LEU A 28 -3.47 2.47 -6.22
N ALA A 29 -3.16 1.70 -5.17
CA ALA A 29 -3.21 2.23 -3.81
C ALA A 29 -2.16 3.31 -3.57
N ALA A 30 -1.02 3.22 -4.24
CA ALA A 30 0.07 4.20 -4.11
C ALA A 30 -0.17 5.48 -4.90
N GLU A 31 -1.06 5.45 -5.87
CA GLU A 31 -1.25 6.55 -6.81
C GLU A 31 -1.54 7.91 -6.16
N PRO A 32 -2.44 8.00 -5.17
CA PRO A 32 -2.67 9.29 -4.51
C PRO A 32 -1.42 9.87 -3.85
N LEU A 33 -0.55 9.01 -3.34
CA LEU A 33 0.68 9.44 -2.68
C LEU A 33 1.74 9.90 -3.67
N LEU A 34 1.73 9.33 -4.87
CA LEU A 34 2.56 9.82 -5.96
C LEU A 34 2.08 11.20 -6.43
N LYS A 35 0.77 11.34 -6.57
CA LYS A 35 0.17 12.59 -7.04
C LYS A 35 0.42 13.75 -6.10
N ASP A 36 0.35 13.51 -4.79
CA ASP A 36 0.53 14.61 -3.84
C ASP A 36 2.00 14.83 -3.47
N GLY A 37 2.91 14.06 -4.05
CA GLY A 37 4.35 14.24 -3.83
C GLY A 37 4.87 13.63 -2.54
N SER A 38 4.10 12.78 -1.87
CA SER A 38 4.52 12.13 -0.63
C SER A 38 5.58 11.05 -0.86
N ILE A 39 5.47 10.33 -1.98
CA ILE A 39 6.42 9.27 -2.35
C ILE A 39 6.86 9.45 -3.80
N THR A 40 7.94 8.75 -4.15
CA THR A 40 8.49 8.78 -5.51
C THR A 40 8.18 7.47 -6.23
N GLU A 41 8.38 7.46 -7.56
CA GLU A 41 8.25 6.23 -8.34
C GLU A 41 9.25 5.17 -7.88
N GLU A 42 10.42 5.58 -7.41
CA GLU A 42 11.43 4.67 -6.88
C GLU A 42 10.91 3.94 -5.64
N TYR A 43 10.12 4.62 -4.81
CA TYR A 43 9.51 3.97 -3.65
C TYR A 43 8.49 2.92 -4.07
N VAL A 44 7.66 3.23 -5.05
CA VAL A 44 6.67 2.28 -5.57
C VAL A 44 7.38 1.06 -6.15
N LYS A 45 8.43 1.29 -6.92
CA LYS A 45 9.22 0.21 -7.50
C LYS A 45 9.80 -0.69 -6.41
N ASP A 46 10.31 -0.09 -5.35
CA ASP A 46 10.87 -0.81 -4.21
C ASP A 46 9.82 -1.69 -3.54
N ILE A 47 8.62 -1.14 -3.32
CA ILE A 47 7.51 -1.91 -2.75
C ILE A 47 7.15 -3.09 -3.66
N LEU A 48 7.03 -2.86 -4.96
CA LEU A 48 6.65 -3.91 -5.90
C LEU A 48 7.68 -5.04 -5.96
N GLU A 49 8.97 -4.72 -5.87
CA GLU A 49 10.00 -5.72 -5.78
C GLU A 49 9.86 -6.57 -4.52
N LYS A 50 9.57 -5.92 -3.38
CA LYS A 50 9.40 -6.63 -2.11
C LYS A 50 8.14 -7.48 -2.10
N ILE A 51 7.08 -7.05 -2.77
CA ILE A 51 5.86 -7.84 -2.86
C ILE A 51 6.11 -9.15 -3.60
N ASN A 52 6.94 -9.12 -4.63
CA ASN A 52 7.25 -10.34 -5.35
C ASN A 52 8.06 -11.33 -4.50
N ASP A 53 8.94 -10.81 -3.64
CA ASP A 53 9.78 -11.66 -2.80
C ASP A 53 9.16 -11.96 -1.43
N LEU A 54 8.46 -10.99 -0.83
CA LEU A 54 8.01 -11.04 0.55
C LEU A 54 6.53 -10.69 0.71
N GLY A 55 5.76 -10.74 -0.37
CA GLY A 55 4.35 -10.36 -0.36
C GLY A 55 3.53 -10.97 0.76
N PRO A 56 3.66 -12.29 1.04
CA PRO A 56 2.89 -12.90 2.12
C PRO A 56 3.12 -12.26 3.48
N TYR A 57 4.32 -11.73 3.74
CA TYR A 57 4.64 -11.09 5.02
C TYR A 57 3.97 -9.73 5.20
N MET A 58 3.44 -9.14 4.12
CA MET A 58 2.74 -7.88 4.20
C MET A 58 1.25 -8.06 4.49
N ALA A 59 0.75 -9.30 4.39
CA ALA A 59 -0.63 -9.65 4.75
C ALA A 59 -0.70 -9.86 6.26
N ILE A 60 -1.02 -8.81 6.99
CA ILE A 60 -0.89 -8.77 8.45
C ILE A 60 -2.07 -9.38 9.20
N MET A 61 -3.20 -9.54 8.53
CA MET A 61 -4.40 -10.14 9.09
C MET A 61 -5.31 -10.54 7.93
N PRO A 62 -6.36 -11.33 8.17
CA PRO A 62 -7.26 -11.74 7.08
C PRO A 62 -7.72 -10.55 6.25
N GLU A 63 -7.53 -10.66 4.94
CA GLU A 63 -7.99 -9.70 3.93
C GLU A 63 -7.24 -8.37 3.89
N VAL A 64 -6.22 -8.15 4.73
CA VAL A 64 -5.55 -6.83 4.83
C VAL A 64 -4.04 -6.93 4.60
N VAL A 65 -3.55 -6.06 3.72
CA VAL A 65 -2.12 -5.91 3.44
C VAL A 65 -1.67 -4.50 3.79
N ILE A 66 -0.50 -4.39 4.39
CA ILE A 66 0.19 -3.10 4.55
C ILE A 66 1.45 -3.14 3.69
N ALA A 67 1.36 -2.48 2.54
CA ALA A 67 2.46 -2.41 1.59
C ALA A 67 3.40 -1.28 1.97
N HIS A 68 4.68 -1.60 2.15
CA HIS A 68 5.66 -0.62 2.58
C HIS A 68 7.06 -1.06 2.17
N SER A 69 8.00 -0.14 2.25
CA SER A 69 9.40 -0.42 2.09
C SER A 69 10.18 0.37 3.14
N ARG A 70 11.51 0.42 3.01
CA ARG A 70 12.35 1.07 4.01
C ARG A 70 12.15 2.58 4.01
N PRO A 71 12.17 3.22 5.19
CA PRO A 71 12.21 4.68 5.27
C PRO A 71 13.45 5.21 4.56
N GLY A 72 13.36 6.42 4.05
CA GLY A 72 14.52 7.04 3.41
C GLY A 72 14.15 8.06 2.36
N ASP A 73 15.09 8.30 1.45
CA ASP A 73 15.02 9.39 0.49
C ASP A 73 13.92 9.27 -0.55
N TYR A 74 13.38 8.07 -0.73
CA TYR A 74 12.30 7.85 -1.70
C TYR A 74 10.94 8.27 -1.15
N VAL A 75 10.87 8.55 0.14
CA VAL A 75 9.67 9.08 0.80
C VAL A 75 9.94 10.53 1.17
N LEU A 76 9.11 11.44 0.66
CA LEU A 76 9.31 12.88 0.86
C LEU A 76 8.61 13.40 2.10
N LYS A 77 7.55 12.71 2.53
CA LYS A 77 6.88 13.00 3.80
C LYS A 77 6.15 11.75 4.28
N ASP A 78 5.95 11.64 5.58
CA ASP A 78 5.19 10.54 6.15
C ASP A 78 3.79 10.52 5.54
N CYS A 79 3.31 9.34 5.16
CA CYS A 79 2.06 9.25 4.43
C CYS A 79 1.43 7.86 4.55
N ILE A 80 0.14 7.82 4.26
CA ILE A 80 -0.62 6.57 4.22
C ILE A 80 -1.75 6.72 3.19
N SER A 81 -2.02 5.65 2.45
CA SER A 81 -3.21 5.57 1.60
C SER A 81 -3.93 4.27 1.89
N MET A 82 -5.20 4.21 1.49
CA MET A 82 -6.02 3.01 1.65
C MET A 82 -6.77 2.74 0.35
N LEU A 83 -6.82 1.47 -0.04
CA LEU A 83 -7.59 1.05 -1.20
C LEU A 83 -8.39 -0.18 -0.83
N THR A 84 -9.68 -0.20 -1.19
CA THR A 84 -10.46 -1.41 -1.12
C THR A 84 -10.68 -1.93 -2.53
N LEU A 85 -10.78 -3.26 -2.66
CA LEU A 85 -10.94 -3.91 -3.95
C LEU A 85 -12.37 -4.42 -4.12
N GLU A 86 -12.92 -4.24 -5.31
CA GLU A 86 -14.22 -4.81 -5.66
C GLU A 86 -14.14 -6.34 -5.70
N ASN A 87 -13.04 -6.85 -6.25
CA ASN A 87 -12.75 -8.28 -6.28
C ASN A 87 -11.43 -8.53 -5.59
N PRO A 88 -11.38 -9.38 -4.57
CA PRO A 88 -10.14 -9.64 -3.83
C PRO A 88 -9.04 -10.21 -4.70
N VAL A 89 -7.79 -9.97 -4.32
CA VAL A 89 -6.63 -10.52 -5.02
C VAL A 89 -5.75 -11.31 -4.05
N GLU A 90 -5.00 -12.25 -4.59
CA GLU A 90 -4.11 -13.09 -3.80
C GLU A 90 -2.73 -12.49 -3.67
N PHE A 91 -2.19 -12.49 -2.45
CA PHE A 91 -0.82 -12.09 -2.16
C PHE A 91 0.07 -13.28 -1.80
N GLY A 92 -0.50 -14.48 -1.81
CA GLY A 92 0.25 -15.70 -1.50
C GLY A 92 0.26 -16.10 -0.04
N HIS A 93 -0.56 -15.47 0.80
CA HIS A 93 -0.65 -15.85 2.22
C HIS A 93 -1.76 -16.87 2.40
N GLU A 94 -1.40 -18.04 2.88
CA GLU A 94 -2.33 -19.16 3.01
C GLU A 94 -3.58 -18.85 3.84
N ASP A 95 -3.40 -18.15 4.95
CA ASP A 95 -4.50 -17.87 5.89
C ASP A 95 -5.19 -16.54 5.66
N ASN A 96 -4.49 -15.56 5.13
CA ASN A 96 -5.00 -14.19 5.02
C ASN A 96 -5.56 -13.82 3.64
N ASP A 97 -5.25 -14.62 2.62
CA ASP A 97 -5.81 -14.40 1.27
C ASP A 97 -7.30 -14.84 1.21
N PRO A 98 -8.08 -14.28 0.30
CA PRO A 98 -7.71 -13.20 -0.62
C PRO A 98 -7.77 -11.83 0.06
N ILE A 99 -7.06 -10.87 -0.50
CA ILE A 99 -6.91 -9.53 0.09
C ILE A 99 -7.93 -8.57 -0.50
N GLU A 100 -8.63 -7.83 0.35
CA GLU A 100 -9.62 -6.83 -0.03
C GLU A 100 -9.20 -5.41 0.30
N ILE A 101 -8.31 -5.23 1.30
CA ILE A 101 -7.91 -3.90 1.76
C ILE A 101 -6.40 -3.79 1.72
N ILE A 102 -5.92 -2.73 1.09
CA ILE A 102 -4.50 -2.47 0.96
C ILE A 102 -4.20 -1.07 1.49
N PHE A 103 -3.29 -1.01 2.46
CA PHE A 103 -2.70 0.26 2.89
C PHE A 103 -1.32 0.38 2.27
N VAL A 104 -0.97 1.57 1.84
CA VAL A 104 0.40 1.89 1.47
C VAL A 104 0.91 2.90 2.48
N ILE A 105 2.04 2.62 3.09
CA ILE A 105 2.63 3.48 4.11
C ILE A 105 4.02 3.91 3.66
N GLY A 106 4.31 5.19 3.82
CA GLY A 106 5.63 5.72 3.60
C GLY A 106 6.10 6.48 4.84
N ALA A 107 7.33 6.19 5.28
CA ALA A 107 7.94 6.90 6.39
C ALA A 107 9.26 7.48 5.93
N LYS A 108 9.49 8.76 6.24
CA LYS A 108 10.71 9.45 5.86
C LYS A 108 11.89 8.99 6.74
N GLU A 109 11.60 8.69 8.01
CA GLU A 109 12.59 8.24 8.98
C GLU A 109 12.05 7.06 9.80
N ASN A 110 12.97 6.32 10.37
CA ASN A 110 12.59 5.21 11.27
C ASN A 110 11.85 5.70 12.50
#